data_97f889b3f7c5844ff933c7379da49b3f
#
_entry.id   97f889b3f7c5844ff933c7379da49b3f
#
_cell.length_a   1.000
_cell.length_b   1.000
_cell.length_c   1.000
_cell.angle_alpha   90.00
_cell.angle_beta   90.00
_cell.angle_gamma   90.00
#
_symmetry.space_group_name_H-M   'P 1'
#
loop_
_entity.id
_entity.type
_entity.pdbx_description
1 polymer ?
#
loop_
_entity_poly.entity_id
_entity_poly.type
_entity_poly.pdbx_seq_one_letter_code
_entity_poly.pdbx_strand_id
1 'polypeptide(L)'
;MANLGLPYLSIEFREQGIARIERSKRSVVALVLQDPEVSGEFQLFSLSDIPKGLTDKNKAQITLAFMGYVHTPRKIELVVEQSDNADKPKFDVTSPGFVYLESVRWDYLAVPFADAEDTLEIATWVKSLNTTKRKMCKFVAANVKGDNKKIINFTNKTMRDLTGKEYGTAEYTSRIAGLIAGTPPQISCTYAPLPELAYVEPISM
;
A
#
# COMPACT_ATOMS: atom_id res chain seq x y z
N MET A 1 -46.16 26.06 40.46
CA MET A 1 -45.25 26.68 39.45
C MET A 1 -44.40 25.58 38.88
N ALA A 2 -44.63 25.23 37.62
CA ALA A 2 -43.87 24.17 36.94
C ALA A 2 -42.48 24.73 36.62
N ASN A 3 -41.46 24.06 37.13
CA ASN A 3 -40.05 24.37 36.83
C ASN A 3 -39.75 23.92 35.42
N LEU A 4 -39.79 24.82 34.48
CA LEU A 4 -39.32 24.57 33.09
C LEU A 4 -37.78 24.50 33.13
N GLY A 5 -37.28 23.30 33.41
CA GLY A 5 -35.87 23.01 33.31
C GLY A 5 -35.38 23.24 31.86
N LEU A 6 -34.32 24.01 31.68
CA LEU A 6 -33.63 24.15 30.39
C LEU A 6 -33.24 22.78 29.91
N PRO A 7 -33.38 22.52 28.60
CA PRO A 7 -32.95 21.23 28.04
C PRO A 7 -31.45 21.06 28.26
N TYR A 8 -31.09 20.00 28.96
CA TYR A 8 -29.68 19.62 29.17
C TYR A 8 -29.14 19.01 27.88
N LEU A 9 -28.35 19.77 27.18
CA LEU A 9 -27.65 19.30 25.99
C LEU A 9 -26.28 18.78 26.43
N SER A 10 -26.14 17.46 26.53
CA SER A 10 -24.85 16.81 26.74
C SER A 10 -24.26 16.44 25.38
N ILE A 11 -23.19 17.10 24.97
CA ILE A 11 -22.43 16.75 23.78
C ILE A 11 -21.27 15.86 24.23
N GLU A 12 -21.44 14.55 24.15
CA GLU A 12 -20.35 13.61 24.36
C GLU A 12 -19.57 13.43 23.06
N PHE A 13 -18.38 14.01 22.98
CA PHE A 13 -17.41 13.65 21.95
C PHE A 13 -16.80 12.31 22.32
N ARG A 14 -17.32 11.23 21.73
CA ARG A 14 -16.76 9.89 21.93
C ARG A 14 -15.41 9.81 21.24
N GLU A 15 -14.41 9.18 21.89
CA GLU A 15 -13.07 8.90 21.34
C GLU A 15 -13.11 8.25 19.95
N GLN A 16 -14.17 7.48 19.64
CA GLN A 16 -14.42 6.92 18.31
C GLN A 16 -14.51 7.97 17.19
N GLY A 17 -14.98 9.19 17.48
CA GLY A 17 -15.02 10.28 16.51
C GLY A 17 -13.62 10.80 16.16
N ILE A 18 -12.77 10.93 17.16
CA ILE A 18 -11.37 11.37 16.99
C ILE A 18 -10.58 10.32 16.21
N ALA A 19 -10.72 9.04 16.56
CA ALA A 19 -10.07 7.94 15.85
C ALA A 19 -10.52 7.85 14.38
N ARG A 20 -11.78 8.15 14.05
CA ARG A 20 -12.27 8.22 12.66
C ARG A 20 -11.65 9.39 11.89
N ILE A 21 -11.54 10.56 12.51
CA ILE A 21 -10.92 11.75 11.91
C ILE A 21 -9.44 11.48 11.64
N GLU A 22 -8.72 10.90 12.58
CA GLU A 22 -7.31 10.53 12.40
C GLU A 22 -7.12 9.48 11.31
N ARG A 23 -7.97 8.44 11.25
CA ARG A 23 -7.95 7.47 10.16
C ARG A 23 -8.22 8.10 8.79
N SER A 24 -9.07 9.12 8.72
CA SER A 24 -9.37 9.80 7.46
C SER A 24 -8.19 10.59 6.89
N LYS A 25 -7.22 10.94 7.73
CA LYS A 25 -5.98 11.64 7.32
C LYS A 25 -4.92 10.71 6.74
N ARG A 26 -5.10 9.40 6.85
CA ARG A 26 -4.17 8.39 6.33
C ARG A 26 -4.55 7.99 4.92
N SER A 27 -3.56 7.64 4.14
CA SER A 27 -3.73 7.22 2.75
C SER A 27 -4.10 5.73 2.64
N VAL A 28 -4.58 5.36 1.46
CA VAL A 28 -4.96 4.00 1.09
C VAL A 28 -3.88 3.41 0.20
N VAL A 29 -3.43 2.20 0.53
CA VAL A 29 -2.54 1.41 -0.33
C VAL A 29 -3.35 0.53 -1.25
N ALA A 30 -3.05 0.51 -2.54
CA ALA A 30 -3.44 -0.55 -3.46
C ALA A 30 -2.29 -1.56 -3.54
N LEU A 31 -2.59 -2.82 -3.36
CA LEU A 31 -1.62 -3.90 -3.44
C LEU A 31 -2.11 -4.94 -4.44
N VAL A 32 -1.33 -5.20 -5.47
CA VAL A 32 -1.65 -6.21 -6.49
C VAL A 32 -0.71 -7.39 -6.30
N LEU A 33 -1.30 -8.55 -6.11
CA LEU A 33 -0.60 -9.83 -5.91
C LEU A 33 -1.13 -10.86 -6.89
N GLN A 34 -0.40 -11.96 -7.05
CA GLN A 34 -0.88 -13.14 -7.75
C GLN A 34 -0.79 -14.36 -6.82
N ASP A 35 -1.81 -15.21 -6.87
CA ASP A 35 -1.89 -16.40 -6.03
C ASP A 35 -2.51 -17.57 -6.83
N PRO A 36 -2.06 -18.80 -6.64
CA PRO A 36 -2.60 -19.95 -7.38
C PRO A 36 -4.01 -20.37 -6.93
N GLU A 37 -4.36 -20.12 -5.66
CA GLU A 37 -5.61 -20.63 -5.07
C GLU A 37 -6.64 -19.53 -4.81
N VAL A 38 -6.20 -18.30 -4.55
CA VAL A 38 -7.08 -17.19 -4.18
C VAL A 38 -7.06 -16.13 -5.26
N SER A 39 -8.25 -15.70 -5.69
CA SER A 39 -8.39 -14.55 -6.59
C SER A 39 -9.56 -13.67 -6.16
N GLY A 40 -9.50 -12.39 -6.48
CA GLY A 40 -10.56 -11.41 -6.21
C GLY A 40 -10.03 -10.10 -5.63
N GLU A 41 -10.98 -9.23 -5.31
CA GLU A 41 -10.72 -7.91 -4.75
C GLU A 41 -11.17 -7.87 -3.29
N PHE A 42 -10.30 -7.40 -2.41
CA PHE A 42 -10.53 -7.37 -0.97
C PHE A 42 -10.19 -6.00 -0.38
N GLN A 43 -10.97 -5.59 0.60
CA GLN A 43 -10.66 -4.40 1.40
C GLN A 43 -10.20 -4.84 2.78
N LEU A 44 -8.94 -4.59 3.10
CA LEU A 44 -8.35 -4.97 4.37
C LEU A 44 -8.20 -3.74 5.27
N PHE A 45 -8.77 -3.77 6.45
CA PHE A 45 -8.64 -2.74 7.47
C PHE A 45 -7.66 -3.14 8.57
N SER A 46 -7.35 -4.44 8.64
CA SER A 46 -6.44 -5.03 9.62
C SER A 46 -5.85 -6.34 9.08
N LEU A 47 -4.84 -6.87 9.77
CA LEU A 47 -4.25 -8.18 9.44
C LEU A 47 -5.23 -9.35 9.62
N SER A 48 -6.29 -9.19 10.43
CA SER A 48 -7.32 -10.22 10.60
C SER A 48 -8.22 -10.40 9.38
N ASP A 49 -8.24 -9.42 8.48
CA ASP A 49 -9.07 -9.43 7.27
C ASP A 49 -8.39 -10.15 6.09
N ILE A 50 -7.18 -10.67 6.29
CA ILE A 50 -6.42 -11.38 5.25
C ILE A 50 -7.22 -12.62 4.80
N PRO A 51 -7.48 -12.79 3.48
CA PRO A 51 -8.19 -13.94 2.95
C PRO A 51 -7.50 -15.26 3.33
N LYS A 52 -8.32 -16.24 3.71
CA LYS A 52 -7.82 -17.59 3.98
C LYS A 52 -7.39 -18.25 2.66
N GLY A 53 -6.33 -19.03 2.72
CA GLY A 53 -5.81 -19.73 1.54
C GLY A 53 -4.68 -19.01 0.80
N LEU A 54 -4.46 -17.71 1.04
CA LEU A 54 -3.30 -17.02 0.47
C LEU A 54 -1.99 -17.69 0.86
N THR A 55 -1.03 -17.68 -0.08
CA THR A 55 0.33 -18.14 0.17
C THR A 55 1.02 -17.30 1.25
N ASP A 56 1.95 -17.88 2.00
CA ASP A 56 2.68 -17.16 3.06
C ASP A 56 3.53 -16.01 2.49
N LYS A 57 3.99 -16.15 1.24
CA LYS A 57 4.68 -15.08 0.50
C LYS A 57 3.77 -13.85 0.35
N ASN A 58 2.52 -14.04 -0.05
CA ASN A 58 1.54 -12.97 -0.21
C ASN A 58 1.09 -12.38 1.13
N LYS A 59 0.88 -13.21 2.16
CA LYS A 59 0.60 -12.74 3.53
C LYS A 59 1.71 -11.84 4.07
N ALA A 60 2.98 -12.19 3.79
CA ALA A 60 4.12 -11.36 4.18
C ALA A 60 4.09 -9.99 3.51
N GLN A 61 3.71 -9.89 2.23
CA GLN A 61 3.58 -8.61 1.53
C GLN A 61 2.47 -7.72 2.13
N ILE A 62 1.34 -8.31 2.47
CA ILE A 62 0.25 -7.59 3.15
C ILE A 62 0.71 -7.10 4.53
N THR A 63 1.42 -7.94 5.28
CA THR A 63 1.99 -7.57 6.58
C THR A 63 2.97 -6.40 6.46
N LEU A 64 3.88 -6.45 5.48
CA LEU A 64 4.82 -5.36 5.20
C LEU A 64 4.08 -4.04 4.89
N ALA A 65 3.03 -4.10 4.08
CA ALA A 65 2.24 -2.91 3.74
C ALA A 65 1.50 -2.33 4.97
N PHE A 66 1.05 -3.17 5.91
CA PHE A 66 0.40 -2.70 7.13
C PHE A 66 1.36 -2.16 8.20
N MET A 67 2.66 -2.42 8.14
CA MET A 67 3.60 -1.92 9.15
C MET A 67 3.58 -0.40 9.28
N GLY A 68 3.41 0.34 8.17
CA GLY A 68 3.33 1.81 8.20
C GLY A 68 4.60 2.49 8.74
N TYR A 69 4.46 3.70 9.30
CA TYR A 69 5.52 4.42 10.02
C TYR A 69 4.94 5.06 11.29
N VAL A 70 4.37 6.27 11.19
CA VAL A 70 3.70 6.94 12.33
C VAL A 70 2.42 6.19 12.69
N HIS A 71 1.72 5.73 11.65
CA HIS A 71 0.51 4.94 11.75
C HIS A 71 0.53 3.84 10.67
N THR A 72 -0.39 2.89 10.81
CA THR A 72 -0.72 1.98 9.72
C THR A 72 -1.50 2.72 8.62
N PRO A 73 -1.47 2.28 7.35
CA PRO A 73 -2.38 2.76 6.32
C PRO A 73 -3.84 2.72 6.77
N ARG A 74 -4.69 3.55 6.18
CA ARG A 74 -6.12 3.56 6.49
C ARG A 74 -6.77 2.21 6.18
N LYS A 75 -6.46 1.66 5.01
CA LYS A 75 -6.84 0.34 4.53
C LYS A 75 -5.92 -0.07 3.37
N ILE A 76 -5.95 -1.33 3.03
CA ILE A 76 -5.36 -1.85 1.80
C ILE A 76 -6.49 -2.27 0.87
N GLU A 77 -6.49 -1.76 -0.37
CA GLU A 77 -7.24 -2.32 -1.49
C GLU A 77 -6.38 -3.42 -2.09
N LEU A 78 -6.68 -4.65 -1.74
CA LEU A 78 -5.95 -5.81 -2.20
C LEU A 78 -6.62 -6.39 -3.43
N VAL A 79 -5.86 -6.53 -4.50
CA VAL A 79 -6.24 -7.28 -5.69
C VAL A 79 -5.37 -8.52 -5.75
N VAL A 80 -5.99 -9.66 -5.86
CA VAL A 80 -5.30 -10.94 -6.06
C VAL A 80 -5.76 -11.53 -7.39
N GLU A 81 -4.84 -11.66 -8.32
CA GLU A 81 -5.08 -12.28 -9.61
C GLU A 81 -4.66 -13.74 -9.57
N GLN A 82 -5.39 -14.58 -10.26
CA GLN A 82 -5.03 -15.99 -10.36
C GLN A 82 -3.83 -16.16 -11.27
N SER A 83 -2.83 -16.91 -10.83
CA SER A 83 -1.65 -17.23 -11.61
C SER A 83 -1.23 -18.67 -11.41
N ASP A 84 -1.05 -19.38 -12.49
CA ASP A 84 -0.54 -20.75 -12.47
C ASP A 84 0.99 -20.79 -12.27
N ASN A 85 1.67 -19.65 -12.37
CA ASN A 85 3.13 -19.55 -12.23
C ASN A 85 3.53 -18.59 -11.08
N ALA A 86 3.55 -19.15 -9.87
CA ALA A 86 3.91 -18.42 -8.67
C ALA A 86 5.37 -17.87 -8.65
N ASP A 87 6.26 -18.44 -9.46
CA ASP A 87 7.69 -18.07 -9.48
C ASP A 87 7.98 -16.87 -10.40
N LYS A 88 7.16 -16.69 -11.43
CA LYS A 88 7.27 -15.55 -12.37
C LYS A 88 5.89 -14.99 -12.67
N PRO A 89 5.32 -14.23 -11.75
CA PRO A 89 4.04 -13.56 -11.96
C PRO A 89 4.18 -12.54 -13.10
N LYS A 90 3.19 -12.47 -13.97
CA LYS A 90 3.07 -11.46 -15.02
C LYS A 90 1.84 -10.61 -14.77
N PHE A 91 2.01 -9.30 -14.81
CA PHE A 91 0.93 -8.36 -14.51
C PHE A 91 0.50 -7.63 -15.77
N ASP A 92 -0.79 -7.75 -16.11
CA ASP A 92 -1.41 -7.07 -17.24
C ASP A 92 -2.31 -5.94 -16.73
N VAL A 93 -2.01 -4.71 -17.12
CA VAL A 93 -2.79 -3.52 -16.73
C VAL A 93 -4.21 -3.51 -17.32
N THR A 94 -4.53 -4.41 -18.24
CA THR A 94 -5.88 -4.59 -18.79
C THR A 94 -6.70 -5.63 -18.03
N SER A 95 -6.11 -6.32 -17.07
CA SER A 95 -6.78 -7.35 -16.27
C SER A 95 -7.93 -6.79 -15.44
N PRO A 96 -8.91 -7.63 -15.06
CA PRO A 96 -10.04 -7.21 -14.22
C PRO A 96 -9.61 -6.51 -12.92
N GLY A 97 -8.51 -6.95 -12.32
CA GLY A 97 -7.97 -6.37 -11.09
C GLY A 97 -7.50 -4.93 -11.26
N PHE A 98 -6.78 -4.63 -12.34
CA PHE A 98 -6.38 -3.25 -12.64
C PHE A 98 -7.57 -2.38 -13.05
N VAL A 99 -8.56 -2.94 -13.79
CA VAL A 99 -9.82 -2.26 -14.11
C VAL A 99 -10.61 -1.93 -12.83
N TYR A 100 -10.66 -2.82 -11.85
CA TYR A 100 -11.26 -2.53 -10.54
C TYR A 100 -10.53 -1.37 -9.84
N LEU A 101 -9.20 -1.36 -9.85
CA LEU A 101 -8.41 -0.27 -9.26
C LEU A 101 -8.65 1.09 -9.94
N GLU A 102 -9.13 1.13 -11.16
CA GLU A 102 -9.52 2.39 -11.80
C GLU A 102 -10.79 3.00 -11.17
N SER A 103 -11.69 2.18 -10.65
CA SER A 103 -12.97 2.59 -10.09
C SER A 103 -12.90 2.96 -8.60
N VAL A 104 -11.99 2.34 -7.83
CA VAL A 104 -11.86 2.57 -6.39
C VAL A 104 -10.81 3.62 -6.05
N ARG A 105 -10.97 4.23 -4.88
CA ARG A 105 -10.00 5.24 -4.40
C ARG A 105 -8.84 4.58 -3.68
N TRP A 106 -7.64 4.89 -4.16
CA TRP A 106 -6.37 4.58 -3.52
C TRP A 106 -5.36 5.69 -3.80
N ASP A 107 -4.30 5.76 -3.00
CA ASP A 107 -3.31 6.84 -3.07
C ASP A 107 -1.93 6.32 -3.51
N TYR A 108 -1.53 5.13 -3.04
CA TYR A 108 -0.24 4.53 -3.36
C TYR A 108 -0.43 3.09 -3.82
N LEU A 109 0.16 2.75 -4.97
CA LEU A 109 0.17 1.40 -5.53
C LEU A 109 1.50 0.72 -5.24
N ALA A 110 1.49 -0.55 -4.90
CA ALA A 110 2.64 -1.43 -4.90
C ALA A 110 2.31 -2.76 -5.61
N VAL A 111 3.28 -3.25 -6.39
CA VAL A 111 3.21 -4.53 -7.10
C VAL A 111 4.54 -5.26 -6.86
N PRO A 112 4.69 -5.96 -5.72
CA PRO A 112 6.00 -6.38 -5.20
C PRO A 112 6.72 -7.44 -6.02
N PHE A 113 6.02 -8.11 -6.93
CA PHE A 113 6.62 -9.19 -7.74
C PHE A 113 6.66 -8.86 -9.23
N ALA A 114 6.36 -7.61 -9.59
CA ALA A 114 6.45 -7.15 -10.97
C ALA A 114 7.90 -7.17 -11.45
N ASP A 115 8.12 -7.66 -12.66
CA ASP A 115 9.40 -7.57 -13.33
C ASP A 115 9.66 -6.14 -13.89
N ALA A 116 10.77 -5.95 -14.59
CA ALA A 116 11.14 -4.62 -15.11
C ALA A 116 10.20 -4.15 -16.23
N GLU A 117 9.69 -5.06 -17.06
CA GLU A 117 8.77 -4.78 -18.15
C GLU A 117 7.39 -4.40 -17.61
N ASP A 118 6.82 -5.26 -16.76
CA ASP A 118 5.55 -5.04 -16.08
C ASP A 118 5.56 -3.73 -15.27
N THR A 119 6.68 -3.47 -14.56
CA THR A 119 6.83 -2.24 -13.76
C THR A 119 6.78 -0.98 -14.64
N LEU A 120 7.34 -1.01 -15.83
CA LEU A 120 7.31 0.11 -16.78
C LEU A 120 5.90 0.30 -17.36
N GLU A 121 5.20 -0.78 -17.65
CA GLU A 121 3.82 -0.76 -18.13
C GLU A 121 2.87 -0.21 -17.07
N ILE A 122 2.97 -0.68 -15.84
CA ILE A 122 2.21 -0.19 -14.68
C ILE A 122 2.50 1.31 -14.44
N ALA A 123 3.77 1.73 -14.54
CA ALA A 123 4.14 3.14 -14.41
C ALA A 123 3.45 4.00 -15.49
N THR A 124 3.36 3.51 -16.72
CA THR A 124 2.66 4.19 -17.82
C THR A 124 1.17 4.25 -17.59
N TRP A 125 0.57 3.16 -17.13
CA TRP A 125 -0.84 3.12 -16.75
C TRP A 125 -1.17 4.11 -15.62
N VAL A 126 -0.37 4.18 -14.55
CA VAL A 126 -0.58 5.17 -13.46
C VAL A 126 -0.46 6.61 -13.97
N LYS A 127 0.47 6.90 -14.90
CA LYS A 127 0.54 8.21 -15.55
C LYS A 127 -0.74 8.53 -16.33
N SER A 128 -1.28 7.56 -17.07
CA SER A 128 -2.53 7.73 -17.83
C SER A 128 -3.73 7.98 -16.91
N LEU A 129 -3.84 7.29 -15.77
CA LEU A 129 -4.89 7.53 -14.78
C LEU A 129 -4.87 8.97 -14.25
N ASN A 130 -3.69 9.51 -14.02
CA ASN A 130 -3.55 10.88 -13.55
C ASN A 130 -3.94 11.92 -14.60
N THR A 131 -3.63 11.68 -15.88
CA THR A 131 -3.91 12.60 -16.97
C THR A 131 -5.35 12.49 -17.47
N THR A 132 -5.82 11.28 -17.69
CA THR A 132 -7.14 11.01 -18.35
C THR A 132 -8.27 11.02 -17.33
N LYS A 133 -8.10 10.35 -16.18
CA LYS A 133 -9.13 10.22 -15.13
C LYS A 133 -8.96 11.19 -13.97
N ARG A 134 -7.93 12.05 -14.00
CA ARG A 134 -7.58 13.02 -12.94
C ARG A 134 -7.45 12.36 -11.55
N LYS A 135 -7.06 11.09 -11.52
CA LYS A 135 -6.88 10.33 -10.29
C LYS A 135 -5.55 10.70 -9.64
N MET A 136 -5.61 11.21 -8.42
CA MET A 136 -4.43 11.63 -7.67
C MET A 136 -3.78 10.44 -6.97
N CYS A 137 -3.05 9.63 -7.72
CA CYS A 137 -2.39 8.41 -7.23
C CYS A 137 -0.91 8.37 -7.62
N LYS A 138 -0.15 7.55 -6.90
CA LYS A 138 1.29 7.34 -7.12
C LYS A 138 1.61 5.84 -7.12
N PHE A 139 2.66 5.47 -7.84
CA PHE A 139 3.17 4.11 -7.87
C PHE A 139 4.54 4.04 -7.18
N VAL A 140 4.70 3.12 -6.25
CA VAL A 140 5.98 2.78 -5.63
C VAL A 140 6.62 1.67 -6.46
N ALA A 141 7.55 2.04 -7.30
CA ALA A 141 8.15 1.18 -8.31
C ALA A 141 9.59 0.80 -7.95
N ALA A 142 10.02 -0.37 -8.36
CA ALA A 142 11.38 -0.84 -8.20
C ALA A 142 12.22 -0.50 -9.43
N ASN A 143 13.33 0.25 -9.27
CA ASN A 143 14.34 0.50 -10.29
C ASN A 143 13.80 1.06 -11.63
N VAL A 144 12.73 1.87 -11.60
CA VAL A 144 12.18 2.48 -12.81
C VAL A 144 12.95 3.73 -13.19
N LYS A 145 13.47 3.74 -14.42
CA LYS A 145 14.03 4.94 -15.04
C LYS A 145 12.88 5.82 -15.55
N GLY A 146 12.42 6.76 -14.76
CA GLY A 146 11.33 7.65 -15.15
C GLY A 146 11.29 8.89 -14.26
N ASP A 147 11.56 10.05 -14.84
CA ASP A 147 11.39 11.34 -14.15
C ASP A 147 9.92 11.74 -14.17
N ASN A 148 9.18 11.30 -13.16
CA ASN A 148 7.77 11.64 -13.02
C ASN A 148 7.37 11.70 -11.55
N LYS A 149 6.76 12.81 -11.13
CA LYS A 149 6.27 13.06 -9.76
C LYS A 149 5.22 12.05 -9.24
N LYS A 150 4.69 11.21 -10.12
CA LYS A 150 3.71 10.16 -9.78
C LYS A 150 4.35 8.79 -9.56
N ILE A 151 5.65 8.69 -9.82
CA ILE A 151 6.41 7.47 -9.62
C ILE A 151 7.40 7.71 -8.48
N ILE A 152 7.32 6.88 -7.46
CA ILE A 152 8.29 6.82 -6.35
C ILE A 152 9.23 5.68 -6.67
N ASN A 153 10.43 6.00 -7.09
CA ASN A 153 11.41 5.00 -7.49
C ASN A 153 12.20 4.50 -6.27
N PHE A 154 12.03 3.25 -5.92
CA PHE A 154 12.79 2.58 -4.86
C PHE A 154 13.94 1.79 -5.49
N THR A 155 15.18 2.00 -5.01
CA THR A 155 16.41 1.52 -5.68
C THR A 155 17.34 0.70 -4.79
N ASN A 156 17.05 0.55 -3.50
CA ASN A 156 17.86 -0.30 -2.62
C ASN A 156 17.80 -1.76 -3.06
N LYS A 157 18.96 -2.44 -3.16
CA LYS A 157 19.03 -3.78 -3.76
C LYS A 157 18.65 -4.88 -2.78
N THR A 158 19.23 -4.85 -1.59
CA THR A 158 19.06 -5.91 -0.60
C THR A 158 18.71 -5.31 0.74
N MET A 159 17.60 -5.76 1.32
CA MET A 159 17.19 -5.44 2.69
C MET A 159 17.09 -6.74 3.46
N ARG A 160 17.67 -6.78 4.67
CA ARG A 160 17.56 -7.94 5.57
C ARG A 160 16.89 -7.52 6.86
N ASP A 161 15.87 -8.27 7.25
CA ASP A 161 15.17 -8.03 8.51
C ASP A 161 15.92 -8.63 9.71
N LEU A 162 15.40 -8.36 10.92
CA LEU A 162 15.95 -8.87 12.18
C LEU A 162 15.87 -10.41 12.30
N THR A 163 15.04 -11.06 11.50
CA THR A 163 14.92 -12.53 11.46
C THR A 163 15.91 -13.17 10.48
N GLY A 164 16.65 -12.35 9.71
CA GLY A 164 17.58 -12.80 8.69
C GLY A 164 16.97 -13.02 7.31
N LYS A 165 15.68 -12.74 7.14
CA LYS A 165 15.02 -12.82 5.83
C LYS A 165 15.46 -11.67 4.93
N GLU A 166 15.83 -11.99 3.71
CA GLU A 166 16.21 -11.01 2.69
C GLU A 166 15.06 -10.68 1.77
N TYR A 167 14.99 -9.41 1.39
CA TYR A 167 14.01 -8.85 0.46
C TYR A 167 14.73 -8.14 -0.67
N GLY A 168 14.30 -8.40 -1.90
CA GLY A 168 14.75 -7.66 -3.06
C GLY A 168 14.05 -6.29 -3.19
N THR A 169 14.53 -5.47 -4.13
CA THR A 169 13.99 -4.13 -4.38
C THR A 169 12.47 -4.16 -4.64
N ALA A 170 12.02 -5.05 -5.52
CA ALA A 170 10.61 -5.14 -5.89
C ALA A 170 9.74 -5.61 -4.71
N GLU A 171 10.19 -6.62 -3.98
CA GLU A 171 9.45 -7.16 -2.83
C GLU A 171 9.26 -6.13 -1.71
N TYR A 172 10.23 -5.24 -1.52
CA TYR A 172 10.16 -4.26 -0.43
C TYR A 172 9.30 -3.02 -0.77
N THR A 173 8.81 -2.90 -2.00
CA THR A 173 7.92 -1.79 -2.42
C THR A 173 6.63 -1.74 -1.61
N SER A 174 6.07 -2.88 -1.19
CA SER A 174 4.90 -2.97 -0.31
C SER A 174 5.15 -2.27 1.03
N ARG A 175 6.34 -2.47 1.61
CA ARG A 175 6.74 -1.83 2.87
C ARG A 175 6.84 -0.31 2.73
N ILE A 176 7.44 0.15 1.63
CA ILE A 176 7.60 1.58 1.34
C ILE A 176 6.24 2.24 1.07
N ALA A 177 5.35 1.58 0.32
CA ALA A 177 4.00 2.07 0.09
C ALA A 177 3.23 2.21 1.42
N GLY A 178 3.31 1.21 2.29
CA GLY A 178 2.71 1.24 3.62
C GLY A 178 3.26 2.34 4.51
N LEU A 179 4.59 2.54 4.50
CA LEU A 179 5.27 3.61 5.24
C LEU A 179 4.74 4.99 4.84
N ILE A 180 4.71 5.27 3.54
CA ILE A 180 4.27 6.58 3.03
C ILE A 180 2.77 6.77 3.29
N ALA A 181 1.95 5.75 3.06
CA ALA A 181 0.51 5.82 3.28
C ALA A 181 0.12 5.97 4.76
N GLY A 182 0.91 5.41 5.66
CA GLY A 182 0.72 5.52 7.11
C GLY A 182 1.25 6.83 7.70
N THR A 183 2.00 7.62 6.92
CA THR A 183 2.56 8.88 7.37
C THR A 183 1.61 10.03 7.02
N PRO A 184 1.14 10.83 8.00
CA PRO A 184 0.31 12.00 7.73
C PRO A 184 1.02 13.00 6.80
N PRO A 185 0.30 13.72 5.92
CA PRO A 185 0.90 14.62 4.91
C PRO A 185 1.80 15.72 5.46
N GLN A 186 1.61 16.11 6.72
CA GLN A 186 2.41 17.13 7.40
C GLN A 186 3.75 16.61 7.94
N ILE A 187 3.97 15.29 7.91
CA ILE A 187 5.20 14.64 8.38
C ILE A 187 6.01 14.17 7.19
N SER A 188 7.30 14.48 7.16
CA SER A 188 8.20 13.99 6.13
C SER A 188 8.52 12.51 6.35
N CYS A 189 8.54 11.75 5.26
CA CYS A 189 9.07 10.38 5.26
C CYS A 189 10.61 10.34 5.11
N THR A 190 11.28 11.49 4.97
CA THR A 190 12.73 11.55 4.89
C THR A 190 13.33 11.09 6.21
N TYR A 191 14.27 10.16 6.14
CA TYR A 191 14.88 9.51 7.31
C TYR A 191 13.88 8.76 8.22
N ALA A 192 12.74 8.33 7.68
CA ALA A 192 11.80 7.50 8.43
C ALA A 192 12.50 6.20 8.87
N PRO A 193 12.46 5.83 10.16
CA PRO A 193 13.09 4.62 10.63
C PRO A 193 12.34 3.37 10.13
N LEU A 194 13.09 2.33 9.86
CA LEU A 194 12.62 1.00 9.51
C LEU A 194 13.11 0.01 10.59
N PRO A 195 12.46 -0.03 11.76
CA PRO A 195 12.97 -0.75 12.93
C PRO A 195 13.05 -2.27 12.72
N GLU A 196 12.35 -2.80 11.73
CA GLU A 196 12.40 -4.20 11.37
C GLU A 196 13.66 -4.60 10.61
N LEU A 197 14.43 -3.64 10.06
CA LEU A 197 15.62 -3.93 9.27
C LEU A 197 16.88 -4.01 10.12
N ALA A 198 17.65 -5.09 9.93
CA ALA A 198 18.99 -5.26 10.48
C ALA A 198 20.07 -4.74 9.52
N TYR A 199 19.81 -4.79 8.21
CA TYR A 199 20.79 -4.42 7.19
C TYR A 199 20.12 -3.89 5.93
N VAL A 200 20.73 -2.87 5.34
CA VAL A 200 20.39 -2.36 4.00
C VAL A 200 21.68 -2.24 3.20
N GLU A 201 21.71 -2.80 2.00
CA GLU A 201 22.86 -2.69 1.12
C GLU A 201 23.12 -1.23 0.77
N PRO A 202 24.32 -0.69 1.04
CA PRO A 202 24.64 0.69 0.71
C PRO A 202 24.64 0.89 -0.81
N ILE A 203 24.03 1.99 -1.25
CA ILE A 203 24.08 2.40 -2.67
C ILE A 203 25.47 2.97 -2.90
N SER A 204 26.28 2.33 -3.77
CA SER A 204 27.50 2.94 -4.27
C SER A 204 27.16 4.12 -5.16
N MET A 205 27.61 5.31 -4.77
CA MET A 205 27.54 6.50 -5.61
C MET A 205 28.53 6.41 -6.79
#